data_4c6a7248b49ccc849f7daba46d097d5e
#
_entry.id   4c6a7248b49ccc849f7daba46d097d5e
#
_cell.length_a   1.000
_cell.length_b   1.000
_cell.length_c   1.000
_cell.angle_alpha   90.00
_cell.angle_beta   90.00
_cell.angle_gamma   90.00
#
_symmetry.space_group_name_H-M   'P 1'
#
loop_
_entity.id
_entity.type
_entity.pdbx_description
1 polymer ?
#
loop_
_entity_poly.entity_id
_entity_poly.type
_entity_poly.pdbx_seq_one_letter_code
_entity_poly.pdbx_strand_id
1 'polypeptide(L)'
;MNTSLRRPLLTLVGAPAAALAVWALAVPLAGTILTVRMGAGTQTVGPVSVVVASLVAGLAGWALLAALERWAPRPGRVWTITALVVLALSLTGPLGSAVGAAATLVLVLLHLVVGAVLVPGLARR
;
A
#
# COMPACT_ATOMS: atom_id res chain seq x y z
N MET A 1 -19.39 11.79 12.62
CA MET A 1 -17.94 11.94 12.40
C MET A 1 -17.67 13.18 11.58
N ASN A 2 -16.63 13.91 11.95
CA ASN A 2 -16.23 15.15 11.28
C ASN A 2 -15.82 14.87 9.82
N THR A 3 -16.22 15.73 8.88
CA THR A 3 -15.88 15.58 7.46
C THR A 3 -14.37 15.62 7.23
N SER A 4 -13.62 16.34 8.06
CA SER A 4 -12.15 16.39 7.93
C SER A 4 -11.47 15.06 8.24
N LEU A 5 -12.11 14.19 9.04
CA LEU A 5 -11.60 12.86 9.36
C LEU A 5 -12.19 11.77 8.49
N ARG A 6 -13.36 12.01 7.90
CA ARG A 6 -14.08 11.00 7.14
C ARG A 6 -13.25 10.48 5.95
N ARG A 7 -12.69 11.38 5.17
CA ARG A 7 -11.94 11.01 3.96
C ARG A 7 -10.67 10.22 4.27
N PRO A 8 -9.79 10.68 5.19
CA PRO A 8 -8.61 9.87 5.51
C PRO A 8 -8.97 8.53 6.14
N LEU A 9 -10.00 8.44 6.96
CA LEU A 9 -10.44 7.17 7.53
C LEU A 9 -10.97 6.22 6.47
N LEU A 10 -11.77 6.72 5.52
CA LEU A 10 -12.25 5.92 4.39
C LEU A 10 -11.09 5.44 3.51
N THR A 11 -10.08 6.26 3.30
CA THR A 11 -8.90 5.90 2.55
C THR A 11 -8.11 4.80 3.27
N LEU A 12 -7.94 4.93 4.59
CA LEU A 12 -7.24 3.93 5.41
C LEU A 12 -7.93 2.57 5.41
N VAL A 13 -9.25 2.55 5.34
CA VAL A 13 -10.03 1.30 5.24
C VAL A 13 -10.08 0.82 3.79
N GLY A 14 -10.20 1.73 2.84
CA GLY A 14 -10.29 1.40 1.42
C GLY A 14 -9.04 0.74 0.86
N ALA A 15 -7.86 1.16 1.30
CA ALA A 15 -6.61 0.58 0.80
C ALA A 15 -6.47 -0.91 1.18
N PRO A 16 -6.65 -1.33 2.44
CA PRO A 16 -6.65 -2.75 2.77
C PRO A 16 -7.77 -3.53 2.07
N ALA A 17 -8.95 -2.94 1.93
CA ALA A 17 -10.07 -3.60 1.25
C ALA A 17 -9.74 -3.86 -0.22
N ALA A 18 -9.19 -2.86 -0.92
CA ALA A 18 -8.79 -3.00 -2.33
C ALA A 18 -7.64 -4.01 -2.47
N ALA A 19 -6.66 -3.95 -1.59
CA ALA A 19 -5.53 -4.87 -1.60
C ALA A 19 -6.00 -6.31 -1.34
N LEU A 20 -6.91 -6.50 -0.39
CA LEU A 20 -7.46 -7.81 -0.08
C LEU A 20 -8.27 -8.37 -1.26
N ALA A 21 -8.99 -7.52 -1.98
CA ALA A 21 -9.71 -7.93 -3.19
C ALA A 21 -8.75 -8.44 -4.25
N VAL A 22 -7.64 -7.74 -4.49
CA VAL A 22 -6.61 -8.18 -5.44
C VAL A 22 -6.00 -9.51 -4.98
N TRP A 23 -5.68 -9.64 -3.69
CA TRP A 23 -5.15 -10.88 -3.14
C TRP A 23 -6.14 -12.03 -3.34
N ALA A 24 -7.42 -11.82 -3.06
CA ALA A 24 -8.45 -12.84 -3.19
C ALA A 24 -8.63 -13.31 -4.64
N LEU A 25 -8.50 -12.39 -5.60
CA LEU A 25 -8.56 -12.75 -7.02
C LEU A 25 -7.32 -13.50 -7.46
N ALA A 26 -6.15 -13.14 -6.95
CA ALA A 26 -4.88 -13.72 -7.38
C ALA A 26 -4.62 -15.08 -6.74
N VAL A 27 -4.87 -15.24 -5.45
CA VAL A 27 -4.46 -16.43 -4.70
C VAL A 27 -5.51 -17.54 -4.74
N PRO A 28 -6.71 -17.39 -4.12
CA PRO A 28 -7.66 -18.50 -4.14
C PRO A 28 -8.33 -18.73 -5.50
N LEU A 29 -8.62 -17.68 -6.26
CA LEU A 29 -9.35 -17.84 -7.54
C LEU A 29 -8.41 -18.12 -8.71
N ALA A 30 -7.28 -17.45 -8.82
CA ALA A 30 -6.32 -17.68 -9.91
C ALA A 30 -5.26 -18.74 -9.57
N GLY A 31 -5.19 -19.19 -8.32
CA GLY A 31 -4.26 -20.23 -7.88
C GLY A 31 -2.81 -19.77 -7.76
N THR A 32 -2.57 -18.46 -7.70
CA THR A 32 -1.22 -17.92 -7.52
C THR A 32 -0.77 -18.09 -6.08
N ILE A 33 0.49 -18.51 -5.89
CA ILE A 33 1.10 -18.60 -4.56
C ILE A 33 2.03 -17.40 -4.41
N LEU A 34 1.73 -16.53 -3.43
CA LEU A 34 2.56 -15.37 -3.13
C LEU A 34 3.66 -15.78 -2.14
N THR A 35 4.87 -15.99 -2.66
CA THR A 35 6.02 -16.36 -1.85
C THR A 35 7.10 -15.30 -1.99
N VAL A 36 7.68 -14.91 -0.86
CA VAL A 36 8.77 -13.95 -0.80
C VAL A 36 9.95 -14.57 -0.05
N ARG A 37 11.16 -14.09 -0.37
CA ARG A 37 12.37 -14.53 0.32
C ARG A 37 12.55 -13.71 1.59
N MET A 38 12.73 -14.43 2.71
CA MET A 38 12.95 -13.82 4.02
C MET A 38 14.21 -14.46 4.61
N GLY A 39 15.35 -13.75 4.53
CA GLY A 39 16.62 -14.30 4.98
C GLY A 39 17.00 -15.56 4.19
N ALA A 40 17.23 -16.66 4.89
CA ALA A 40 17.60 -17.95 4.28
C ALA A 40 16.38 -18.77 3.82
N GLY A 41 15.17 -18.35 4.17
CA GLY A 41 13.95 -19.09 3.85
C GLY A 41 12.97 -18.30 3.00
N THR A 42 11.78 -18.86 2.85
CA THR A 42 10.68 -18.23 2.14
C THR A 42 9.46 -18.12 3.05
N GLN A 43 8.59 -17.17 2.73
CA GLN A 43 7.36 -16.94 3.46
C GLN A 43 6.22 -16.70 2.48
N THR A 44 5.08 -17.31 2.75
CA THR A 44 3.87 -17.09 1.93
C THR A 44 3.15 -15.83 2.42
N VAL A 45 2.77 -14.97 1.48
CA VAL A 45 2.01 -13.76 1.78
C VAL A 45 0.53 -14.12 1.90
N GLY A 46 -0.01 -14.05 3.11
CA GLY A 46 -1.42 -14.32 3.39
C GLY A 46 -2.25 -13.05 3.48
N PRO A 47 -3.58 -13.19 3.69
CA PRO A 47 -4.49 -12.04 3.76
C PRO A 47 -4.21 -11.13 4.96
N VAL A 48 -3.80 -11.69 6.08
CA VAL A 48 -3.47 -10.90 7.29
C VAL A 48 -2.28 -10.00 7.01
N SER A 49 -1.24 -10.53 6.36
CA SER A 49 -0.06 -9.73 5.99
C SER A 49 -0.43 -8.57 5.07
N VAL A 50 -1.32 -8.80 4.10
CA VAL A 50 -1.78 -7.77 3.17
C VAL A 50 -2.53 -6.67 3.93
N VAL A 51 -3.45 -7.03 4.81
CA VAL A 51 -4.21 -6.07 5.60
C VAL A 51 -3.31 -5.26 6.53
N VAL A 52 -2.44 -5.94 7.28
CA VAL A 52 -1.53 -5.28 8.23
C VAL A 52 -0.59 -4.33 7.50
N ALA A 53 0.04 -4.78 6.41
CA ALA A 53 0.95 -3.94 5.63
C ALA A 53 0.25 -2.70 5.07
N SER A 54 -0.96 -2.87 4.54
CA SER A 54 -1.75 -1.76 3.98
C SER A 54 -2.15 -0.75 5.06
N LEU A 55 -2.56 -1.23 6.23
CA LEU A 55 -2.91 -0.36 7.36
C LEU A 55 -1.70 0.40 7.88
N VAL A 56 -0.56 -0.26 8.03
CA VAL A 56 0.67 0.39 8.48
C VAL A 56 1.09 1.47 7.49
N ALA A 57 1.06 1.14 6.19
CA ALA A 57 1.39 2.11 5.15
C ALA A 57 0.43 3.31 5.19
N GLY A 58 -0.87 3.06 5.35
CA GLY A 58 -1.88 4.11 5.43
C GLY A 58 -1.70 5.01 6.65
N LEU A 59 -1.47 4.41 7.81
CA LEU A 59 -1.26 5.16 9.06
C LEU A 59 0.02 5.98 8.99
N ALA A 60 1.09 5.40 8.48
CA ALA A 60 2.37 6.11 8.30
C ALA A 60 2.20 7.29 7.32
N GLY A 61 1.48 7.06 6.23
CA GLY A 61 1.19 8.10 5.24
C GLY A 61 0.36 9.23 5.83
N TRP A 62 -0.67 8.90 6.61
CA TRP A 62 -1.51 9.91 7.25
C TRP A 62 -0.71 10.72 8.28
N ALA A 63 0.16 10.05 9.06
CA ALA A 63 1.03 10.74 10.00
C ALA A 63 1.99 11.70 9.28
N LEU A 64 2.56 11.26 8.17
CA LEU A 64 3.43 12.11 7.36
C LEU A 64 2.67 13.31 6.81
N LEU A 65 1.47 13.10 6.26
CA LEU A 65 0.65 14.18 5.74
C LEU A 65 0.30 15.19 6.84
N ALA A 66 -0.05 14.71 8.03
CA ALA A 66 -0.35 15.58 9.17
C ALA A 66 0.87 16.44 9.54
N ALA A 67 2.06 15.85 9.52
CA ALA A 67 3.30 16.58 9.74
C ALA A 67 3.55 17.64 8.65
N LEU A 68 3.33 17.27 7.39
CA LEU A 68 3.51 18.19 6.27
C LEU A 68 2.52 19.35 6.32
N GLU A 69 1.28 19.10 6.73
CA GLU A 69 0.29 20.16 6.90
C GLU A 69 0.68 21.18 7.96
N ARG A 70 1.49 20.75 8.92
CA ARG A 70 1.97 21.59 10.01
C ARG A 70 3.15 22.45 9.59
N TRP A 71 4.05 21.93 8.75
CA TRP A 71 5.34 22.56 8.49
C TRP A 71 5.59 22.91 7.01
N ALA A 72 4.81 22.39 6.09
CA ALA A 72 5.02 22.64 4.67
C ALA A 72 3.98 23.64 4.12
N PRO A 73 4.37 24.56 3.20
CA PRO A 73 3.41 25.52 2.62
C PRO A 73 2.43 24.86 1.64
N ARG A 74 2.81 23.75 1.02
CA ARG A 74 1.96 23.02 0.07
C ARG A 74 1.95 21.53 0.42
N PRO A 75 1.25 21.16 1.50
CA PRO A 75 1.34 19.79 2.02
C PRO A 75 0.83 18.73 1.04
N GLY A 76 -0.23 19.01 0.29
CA GLY A 76 -0.77 18.06 -0.69
C GLY A 76 0.22 17.74 -1.80
N ARG A 77 0.92 18.74 -2.30
CA ARG A 77 1.92 18.57 -3.36
C ARG A 77 3.13 17.80 -2.84
N VAL A 78 3.64 18.19 -1.67
CA VAL A 78 4.80 17.52 -1.05
C VAL A 78 4.43 16.07 -0.73
N TRP A 79 3.24 15.85 -0.19
CA TRP A 79 2.72 14.51 0.08
C TRP A 79 2.72 13.65 -1.19
N THR A 80 2.14 14.17 -2.28
CA THR A 80 2.02 13.40 -3.52
C THR A 80 3.38 13.02 -4.07
N ILE A 81 4.33 13.97 -4.13
CA ILE A 81 5.68 13.70 -4.62
C ILE A 81 6.38 12.68 -3.74
N THR A 82 6.35 12.87 -2.42
CA THR A 82 6.98 11.96 -1.46
C THR A 82 6.38 10.56 -1.56
N ALA A 83 5.06 10.47 -1.62
CA ALA A 83 4.36 9.19 -1.70
C ALA A 83 4.71 8.44 -2.98
N LEU A 84 4.79 9.13 -4.11
CA LEU A 84 5.16 8.51 -5.38
C LEU A 84 6.60 8.02 -5.37
N VAL A 85 7.51 8.77 -4.76
CA VAL A 85 8.92 8.34 -4.61
C VAL A 85 9.00 7.11 -3.71
N VAL A 86 8.31 7.12 -2.58
CA VAL A 86 8.29 5.98 -1.66
C VAL A 86 7.66 4.76 -2.33
N LEU A 87 6.58 4.94 -3.09
CA LEU A 87 5.95 3.85 -3.83
C LEU A 87 6.93 3.25 -4.84
N ALA A 88 7.61 4.08 -5.62
CA ALA A 88 8.59 3.60 -6.59
C ALA A 88 9.72 2.82 -5.92
N LEU A 89 10.25 3.33 -4.79
CA LEU A 89 11.28 2.63 -4.04
C LEU A 89 10.75 1.34 -3.42
N SER A 90 9.50 1.32 -2.96
CA SER A 90 8.91 0.12 -2.36
C SER A 90 8.72 -1.01 -3.36
N LEU A 91 8.62 -0.71 -4.65
CA LEU A 91 8.52 -1.74 -5.69
C LEU A 91 9.80 -2.58 -5.81
N THR A 92 10.93 -2.09 -5.30
CA THR A 92 12.16 -2.89 -5.26
C THR A 92 12.03 -4.13 -4.38
N GLY A 93 11.13 -4.10 -3.38
CA GLY A 93 10.85 -5.24 -2.53
C GLY A 93 10.33 -6.44 -3.32
N PRO A 94 9.16 -6.35 -3.97
CA PRO A 94 8.65 -7.46 -4.78
C PRO A 94 9.55 -7.83 -5.95
N LEU A 95 10.21 -6.86 -6.59
CA LEU A 95 11.11 -7.17 -7.70
C LEU A 95 12.35 -7.94 -7.24
N GLY A 96 12.80 -7.72 -5.99
CA GLY A 96 13.98 -8.39 -5.45
C GLY A 96 13.69 -9.63 -4.62
N SER A 97 12.52 -9.75 -4.01
CA SER A 97 12.23 -10.79 -3.04
C SER A 97 11.11 -11.78 -3.44
N ALA A 98 10.25 -11.42 -4.38
CA ALA A 98 9.18 -12.32 -4.81
C ALA A 98 9.74 -13.53 -5.55
N VAL A 99 9.16 -14.69 -5.30
CA VAL A 99 9.57 -15.96 -5.91
C VAL A 99 8.65 -16.25 -7.09
N GLY A 100 9.22 -16.13 -8.30
CA GLY A 100 8.50 -16.41 -9.54
C GLY A 100 7.83 -15.17 -10.14
N ALA A 101 7.56 -15.23 -11.45
CA ALA A 101 6.99 -14.10 -12.20
C ALA A 101 5.57 -13.76 -11.75
N ALA A 102 4.75 -14.77 -11.47
CA ALA A 102 3.37 -14.54 -11.03
C ALA A 102 3.31 -13.83 -9.69
N ALA A 103 4.11 -14.27 -8.72
CA ALA A 103 4.18 -13.61 -7.40
C ALA A 103 4.70 -12.18 -7.52
N THR A 104 5.71 -11.96 -8.34
CA THR A 104 6.25 -10.61 -8.60
C THR A 104 5.17 -9.70 -9.16
N LEU A 105 4.45 -10.16 -10.17
CA LEU A 105 3.38 -9.38 -10.80
C LEU A 105 2.27 -9.02 -9.81
N VAL A 106 1.80 -9.99 -9.03
CA VAL A 106 0.74 -9.77 -8.06
C VAL A 106 1.16 -8.79 -6.97
N LEU A 107 2.38 -8.94 -6.45
CA LEU A 107 2.89 -8.04 -5.41
C LEU A 107 3.08 -6.62 -5.94
N VAL A 108 3.54 -6.46 -7.18
CA VAL A 108 3.61 -5.15 -7.82
C VAL A 108 2.21 -4.55 -7.96
N LEU A 109 1.23 -5.34 -8.38
CA LEU A 109 -0.16 -4.88 -8.48
C LEU A 109 -0.70 -4.45 -7.12
N LEU A 110 -0.41 -5.20 -6.05
CA LEU A 110 -0.81 -4.83 -4.70
C LEU A 110 -0.24 -3.47 -4.29
N HIS A 111 1.04 -3.24 -4.58
CA HIS A 111 1.67 -1.95 -4.29
C HIS A 111 1.01 -0.81 -5.08
N LEU A 112 0.75 -1.03 -6.36
CA LEU A 112 0.12 -0.02 -7.21
C LEU A 112 -1.32 0.28 -6.78
N VAL A 113 -2.08 -0.75 -6.40
CA VAL A 113 -3.47 -0.58 -5.94
C VAL A 113 -3.51 0.21 -4.63
N VAL A 114 -2.67 -0.17 -3.65
CA VAL A 114 -2.59 0.55 -2.38
C VAL A 114 -2.17 2.00 -2.62
N GLY A 115 -1.17 2.22 -3.48
CA GLY A 115 -0.73 3.56 -3.83
C GLY A 115 -1.83 4.37 -4.52
N ALA A 116 -2.57 3.75 -5.44
CA ALA A 116 -3.66 4.41 -6.14
C ALA A 116 -4.79 4.85 -5.20
N VAL A 117 -4.98 4.16 -4.09
CA VAL A 117 -5.97 4.55 -3.07
C VAL A 117 -5.39 5.59 -2.12
N LEU A 118 -4.18 5.35 -1.59
CA LEU A 118 -3.60 6.20 -0.55
C LEU A 118 -3.15 7.56 -1.08
N VAL A 119 -2.47 7.60 -2.23
CA VAL A 119 -1.88 8.85 -2.73
C VAL A 119 -2.96 9.91 -3.00
N PRO A 120 -3.96 9.66 -3.89
CA PRO A 120 -4.99 10.67 -4.12
C PRO A 120 -5.98 10.78 -2.97
N GLY A 121 -6.26 9.68 -2.26
CA GLY A 121 -7.21 9.66 -1.16
C GLY A 121 -6.78 10.53 0.00
N LEU A 122 -5.51 10.51 0.36
CA LEU A 122 -4.96 11.36 1.43
C LEU A 122 -4.64 12.77 0.95
N ALA A 123 -4.30 12.95 -0.32
CA ALA A 123 -3.98 14.27 -0.88
C ALA A 123 -5.21 15.20 -0.94
N ARG A 124 -6.39 14.64 -1.15
CA ARG A 124 -7.63 15.42 -1.24
C ARG A 124 -8.29 15.52 0.13
N ARG A 125 -8.27 16.71 0.69
CA ARG A 125 -8.84 16.94 2.02
C ARG A 125 -9.87 18.02 2.04
#